data_0dd74d619b84fb410ceaad86e7729d1f
#
_entry.id   0dd74d619b84fb410ceaad86e7729d1f
#
_cell.length_a   1.000
_cell.length_b   1.000
_cell.length_c   1.000
_cell.angle_alpha   90.00
_cell.angle_beta   90.00
_cell.angle_gamma   90.00
#
_symmetry.space_group_name_H-M   'P 1'
#
loop_
_entity.id
_entity.type
_entity.pdbx_description
1 polymer ?
#
loop_
_entity_poly.entity_id
_entity_poly.type
_entity_poly.pdbx_seq_one_letter_code
_entity_poly.pdbx_strand_id
1 'polypeptide(L)' 'MSKWYKVRAKDTNINKPKGHIITFHVGGESEEHVRHDIAFKGYVDIQYIKEDKDFENNLN' A
#
# COMPACT_ATOMS: atom_id res chain seq x y z
N MET A 1 -9.49 15.34 0.96
CA MET A 1 -9.93 14.23 1.80
C MET A 1 -9.15 12.98 1.50
N SER A 2 -8.81 12.25 2.54
CA SER A 2 -8.07 11.00 2.37
C SER A 2 -8.94 9.92 1.75
N LYS A 3 -8.29 9.08 0.98
CA LYS A 3 -8.91 7.92 0.36
C LYS A 3 -8.17 6.68 0.81
N TRP A 4 -8.81 5.54 0.69
CA TRP A 4 -8.17 4.27 0.97
C TRP A 4 -7.69 3.64 -0.33
N TYR A 5 -6.47 3.13 -0.30
CA TYR A 5 -5.87 2.47 -1.46
C TYR A 5 -5.46 1.07 -1.09
N LYS A 6 -5.76 0.14 -1.98
CA LYS A 6 -5.29 -1.23 -1.88
C LYS A 6 -3.96 -1.33 -2.62
N VAL A 7 -2.94 -1.80 -1.94
CA VAL A 7 -1.59 -1.85 -2.47
C VAL A 7 -1.07 -3.28 -2.42
N ARG A 8 -0.40 -3.69 -3.50
CA ARG A 8 0.34 -4.95 -3.50
C ARG A 8 1.78 -4.63 -3.85
N ALA A 9 2.69 -4.95 -2.94
CA ALA A 9 4.10 -4.63 -3.09
C ALA A 9 4.95 -5.58 -2.27
N LYS A 10 6.25 -5.55 -2.54
CA LYS A 10 7.21 -6.36 -1.80
C LYS A 10 7.70 -5.57 -0.59
N ASP A 11 7.65 -6.20 0.57
CA ASP A 11 8.12 -5.58 1.81
C ASP A 11 9.55 -6.05 2.09
N THR A 12 10.49 -5.11 2.06
CA THR A 12 11.90 -5.42 2.33
C THR A 12 12.25 -5.31 3.81
N ASN A 13 11.33 -4.82 4.62
CA ASN A 13 11.54 -4.68 6.06
C ASN A 13 11.27 -5.96 6.83
N ILE A 14 10.61 -6.92 6.21
CA ILE A 14 10.39 -8.21 6.83
C ILE A 14 11.69 -8.99 6.78
N ASN A 15 12.02 -9.65 7.90
CA ASN A 15 13.25 -10.41 8.01
C ASN A 15 13.15 -11.71 7.22
N LYS A 16 13.15 -11.57 5.90
CA LYS A 16 13.11 -12.70 4.97
C LYS A 16 14.11 -12.45 3.85
N PRO A 17 14.82 -13.49 3.40
CA PRO A 17 15.93 -13.32 2.47
C PRO A 17 15.56 -12.66 1.14
N LYS A 18 14.37 -12.89 0.65
CA LYS A 18 13.97 -12.38 -0.67
C LYS A 18 12.84 -11.34 -0.61
N GLY A 19 12.54 -10.87 0.60
CA GLY A 19 11.40 -10.02 0.77
C GLY A 19 10.12 -10.82 0.70
N HIS A 20 8.99 -10.12 0.74
CA HIS A 20 7.70 -10.79 0.78
C HIS A 20 6.66 -9.90 0.10
N ILE A 21 5.92 -10.47 -0.84
CA ILE A 21 4.85 -9.72 -1.50
C ILE A 21 3.60 -9.80 -0.65
N ILE A 22 3.11 -8.65 -0.24
CA ILE A 22 1.93 -8.56 0.60
C ILE A 22 0.92 -7.60 -0.01
N THR A 23 -0.33 -7.75 0.42
CA THR A 23 -1.40 -6.86 0.04
C THR A 23 -1.89 -6.15 1.29
N PHE A 24 -2.02 -4.84 1.23
CA PHE A 24 -2.43 -4.05 2.39
C PHE A 24 -3.17 -2.81 1.94
N HIS A 25 -3.76 -2.10 2.90
CA HIS A 25 -4.47 -0.86 2.63
C HIS A 25 -3.74 0.32 3.27
N VAL A 26 -3.71 1.43 2.55
CA VAL A 26 -3.06 2.66 3.01
C VAL A 26 -3.97 3.84 2.72
N GLY A 27 -4.10 4.74 3.68
CA GLY A 27 -4.80 5.99 3.47
C GLY A 27 -3.89 7.04 2.87
N GLY A 28 -4.40 7.86 1.96
CA GLY A 28 -3.63 8.94 1.37
C GLY A 28 -4.49 9.86 0.53
N GLU A 29 -3.92 10.98 0.13
CA GLU A 29 -4.64 11.98 -0.64
C GLU A 29 -4.77 11.60 -2.12
N SER A 30 -3.81 10.85 -2.64
CA SER A 30 -3.80 10.44 -4.02
C SER A 30 -2.93 9.20 -4.19
N GLU A 31 -3.03 8.55 -5.34
CA GLU A 31 -2.18 7.41 -5.64
C GLU A 31 -0.70 7.80 -5.56
N GLU A 32 -0.35 8.95 -6.10
CA GLU A 32 1.03 9.41 -6.09
C GLU A 32 1.55 9.62 -4.66
N HIS A 33 0.72 10.18 -3.81
CA HIS A 33 1.05 10.39 -2.41
C HIS A 33 1.30 9.05 -1.71
N VAL A 34 0.42 8.09 -1.95
CA VAL A 34 0.55 6.75 -1.38
C VAL A 34 1.82 6.08 -1.88
N ARG A 35 2.11 6.21 -3.16
CA ARG A 35 3.32 5.62 -3.76
C ARG A 35 4.59 6.14 -3.08
N HIS A 36 4.64 7.44 -2.84
CA HIS A 36 5.76 8.05 -2.13
C HIS A 36 5.87 7.51 -0.70
N ASP A 37 4.74 7.43 -0.04
CA ASP A 37 4.70 7.02 1.36
C ASP A 37 5.16 5.59 1.56
N ILE A 38 4.68 4.68 0.73
CA ILE A 38 5.06 3.27 0.86
C ILE A 38 6.51 3.04 0.43
N ALA A 39 6.99 3.79 -0.56
CA ALA A 39 8.39 3.69 -0.96
C ALA A 39 9.31 4.13 0.19
N PHE A 40 8.93 5.19 0.88
CA PHE A 40 9.68 5.67 2.03
C PHE A 40 9.73 4.63 3.15
N LYS A 41 8.69 3.84 3.28
CA LYS A 41 8.61 2.81 4.31
C LYS A 41 9.34 1.52 3.94
N GLY A 42 9.90 1.44 2.74
CA GLY A 42 10.70 0.29 2.36
C GLY A 42 10.00 -0.71 1.45
N TYR A 43 8.83 -0.40 0.94
CA TYR A 43 8.15 -1.29 -0.01
C TYR A 43 8.68 -1.04 -1.41
N VAL A 44 8.91 -2.13 -2.15
CA VAL A 44 9.44 -2.06 -3.51
C VAL A 44 8.61 -2.96 -4.41
N ASP A 45 8.91 -2.95 -5.73
CA ASP A 45 8.22 -3.77 -6.71
C ASP A 45 6.72 -3.66 -6.58
N ILE A 46 6.23 -2.42 -6.61
CA ILE A 46 4.81 -2.13 -6.46
C ILE A 46 4.06 -2.73 -7.65
N GLN A 47 3.18 -3.71 -7.35
CA GLN A 47 2.39 -4.37 -8.37
C GLN A 47 1.22 -3.53 -8.81
N TYR A 48 0.53 -2.92 -7.84
CA TYR A 48 -0.54 -2.00 -8.14
C TYR A 48 -0.87 -1.15 -6.92
N ILE A 49 -1.49 -0.03 -7.19
CA ILE A 49 -2.09 0.84 -6.19
C ILE A 49 -3.46 1.21 -6.75
N LYS A 50 -4.51 0.80 -6.07
CA LYS A 50 -5.89 1.04 -6.53
C LYS A 50 -6.69 1.69 -5.43
N GLU A 51 -7.49 2.70 -5.77
CA GLU A 51 -8.42 3.25 -4.82
C GLU A 51 -9.48 2.19 -4.50
N ASP A 52 -9.73 1.96 -3.21
CA ASP A 52 -10.71 0.98 -2.77
C ASP A 52 -11.78 1.69 -1.98
N LYS A 53 -12.82 2.10 -2.67
CA LYS A 53 -13.89 2.88 -2.07
C LYS A 53 -14.72 2.08 -1.07
N ASP A 54 -14.73 0.78 -1.21
CA ASP A 54 -15.52 -0.08 -0.34
C ASP A 54 -14.81 -0.40 0.97
N PHE A 55 -13.50 -0.18 1.02
CA PHE A 55 -12.73 -0.53 2.21
C PHE A 55 -13.21 0.24 3.44
N GLU A 56 -13.47 1.53 3.27
CA GLU A 56 -13.93 2.37 4.37
C GLU A 56 -15.26 1.89 4.93
N ASN A 57 -16.15 1.44 4.04
CA ASN A 57 -17.44 0.91 4.45
C ASN A 57 -17.31 -0.40 5.22
N ASN A 58 -16.28 -1.18 4.91
CA ASN A 58 -16.06 -2.45 5.57
C ASN A 58 -15.43 -2.33 6.94
N LEU A 59 -14.92 -1.15 7.28
CA LEU A 59 -14.35 -0.89 8.60
C LEU A 59 -15.42 -0.74 9.67
N ASN A 60 -16.65 -0.52 9.25
CA ASN A 60 -17.77 -0.41 10.17
C ASN A 60 -18.49 -1.73 10.28
#